data_e5adc90f7f2b88e693b0acf2b8915301
#
_entry.id   e5adc90f7f2b88e693b0acf2b8915301
#
_cell.length_a   1.000
_cell.length_b   1.000
_cell.length_c   1.000
_cell.angle_alpha   90.00
_cell.angle_beta   90.00
_cell.angle_gamma   90.00
#
_symmetry.space_group_name_H-M   'P 1'
#
loop_
_entity.id
_entity.type
_entity.pdbx_description
1 polymer ?
#
loop_
_entity_poly.entity_id
_entity_poly.type
_entity_poly.pdbx_seq_one_letter_code
_entity_poly.pdbx_strand_id
1 'polypeptide(L)'
;MKRDLDRLMAERNIDAIVVEGPDGLGSANPDFNYFVQGADLTGTVIKKRGEPAMLLHSPWEQIQAESTGLVLIPTNRWNLREIMNETGDRFQAYVELRRRIFTDLGIGGRVGFYGTVHASEHFALLTGLAQKLPGLEIVAEFDKDIISQARLTKEPEEIAIMRRVGQKTCAVVQAVVDFIQSGRADGDTLVDASGAPITIGHVKQLLRRELAAQGLEDPQGTIFAQGRDAGLPHATGDEGAPLK
;
A
#
# COMPACT_ATOMS: atom_id res chain seq x y z
N MET A 1 -6.22 -15.68 -9.01
CA MET A 1 -5.96 -14.38 -8.35
C MET A 1 -7.27 -13.72 -8.03
N LYS A 2 -7.51 -13.40 -6.78
CA LYS A 2 -8.60 -12.54 -6.29
C LYS A 2 -10.00 -13.02 -6.71
N ARG A 3 -10.31 -14.28 -6.37
CA ARG A 3 -11.54 -15.00 -6.79
C ARG A 3 -12.84 -14.33 -6.37
N ASP A 4 -12.80 -13.58 -5.26
CA ASP A 4 -14.00 -12.95 -4.70
C ASP A 4 -14.38 -11.63 -5.38
N LEU A 5 -13.48 -11.01 -6.14
CA LEU A 5 -13.73 -9.66 -6.69
C LEU A 5 -14.95 -9.61 -7.60
N ASP A 6 -15.10 -10.54 -8.54
CA ASP A 6 -16.24 -10.52 -9.46
C ASP A 6 -17.58 -10.72 -8.74
N ARG A 7 -17.61 -11.59 -7.71
CA ARG A 7 -18.78 -11.76 -6.85
C ARG A 7 -19.09 -10.49 -6.06
N LEU A 8 -18.07 -9.90 -5.41
CA LEU A 8 -18.22 -8.66 -4.63
C LEU A 8 -18.66 -7.48 -5.52
N MET A 9 -18.14 -7.39 -6.74
CA MET A 9 -18.56 -6.40 -7.73
C MET A 9 -20.04 -6.60 -8.14
N ALA A 10 -20.44 -7.85 -8.36
CA ALA A 10 -21.84 -8.18 -8.70
C ALA A 10 -22.80 -7.83 -7.57
N GLU A 11 -22.48 -8.20 -6.32
CA GLU A 11 -23.28 -7.89 -5.13
C GLU A 11 -23.50 -6.39 -4.91
N ARG A 12 -22.55 -5.55 -5.35
CA ARG A 12 -22.59 -4.09 -5.20
C ARG A 12 -23.00 -3.35 -6.46
N ASN A 13 -23.33 -4.12 -7.51
CA ASN A 13 -23.62 -3.58 -8.84
C ASN A 13 -22.52 -2.61 -9.34
N ILE A 14 -21.24 -3.01 -9.20
CA ILE A 14 -20.08 -2.29 -9.73
C ILE A 14 -19.64 -2.98 -11.02
N ASP A 15 -19.52 -2.22 -12.10
CA ASP A 15 -19.15 -2.72 -13.41
C ASP A 15 -17.63 -2.74 -13.62
N ALA A 16 -16.93 -1.76 -13.04
CA ALA A 16 -15.46 -1.73 -13.03
C ALA A 16 -14.91 -1.11 -11.74
N ILE A 17 -13.69 -1.48 -11.40
CA ILE A 17 -12.90 -0.81 -10.36
C ILE A 17 -11.61 -0.28 -10.96
N VAL A 18 -11.21 0.89 -10.48
CA VAL A 18 -9.96 1.55 -10.81
C VAL A 18 -9.17 1.73 -9.52
N VAL A 19 -7.97 1.21 -9.48
CA VAL A 19 -7.10 1.31 -8.30
C VAL A 19 -5.87 2.10 -8.69
N GLU A 20 -5.79 3.31 -8.18
CA GLU A 20 -4.64 4.17 -8.42
C GLU A 20 -3.43 3.66 -7.67
N GLY A 21 -2.30 3.62 -8.35
CA GLY A 21 -1.02 3.25 -7.77
C GLY A 21 -0.40 4.38 -6.96
N PRO A 22 0.75 4.12 -6.35
CA PRO A 22 1.48 5.13 -5.59
C PRO A 22 2.02 6.24 -6.49
N ASP A 23 2.14 7.45 -5.93
CA ASP A 23 2.75 8.60 -6.62
C ASP A 23 4.27 8.46 -6.80
N GLY A 24 4.89 7.48 -6.14
CA GLY A 24 6.31 7.18 -6.21
C GLY A 24 6.64 5.82 -5.61
N LEU A 25 7.82 5.31 -5.91
CA LEU A 25 8.32 4.04 -5.40
C LEU A 25 8.40 4.07 -3.86
N GLY A 26 8.10 2.93 -3.24
CA GLY A 26 8.13 2.79 -1.78
C GLY A 26 6.94 3.40 -1.03
N SER A 27 5.98 4.01 -1.71
CA SER A 27 4.78 4.53 -1.07
C SER A 27 3.82 3.42 -0.66
N ALA A 28 3.30 3.49 0.58
CA ALA A 28 2.32 2.54 1.05
C ALA A 28 0.97 2.73 0.34
N ASN A 29 0.62 1.81 -0.53
CA ASN A 29 -0.68 1.75 -1.19
C ASN A 29 -1.21 0.31 -1.15
N PRO A 30 -1.86 -0.09 -0.04
CA PRO A 30 -2.26 -1.47 0.19
C PRO A 30 -3.27 -1.99 -0.83
N ASP A 31 -4.09 -1.13 -1.41
CA ASP A 31 -5.08 -1.53 -2.41
C ASP A 31 -4.41 -1.85 -3.75
N PHE A 32 -3.45 -1.04 -4.17
CA PHE A 32 -2.65 -1.30 -5.36
C PHE A 32 -1.77 -2.55 -5.16
N ASN A 33 -1.09 -2.64 -4.01
CA ASN A 33 -0.24 -3.78 -3.67
C ASN A 33 -1.00 -5.11 -3.64
N TYR A 34 -2.29 -5.09 -3.31
CA TYR A 34 -3.15 -6.27 -3.40
C TYR A 34 -3.20 -6.85 -4.81
N PHE A 35 -3.13 -6.05 -5.85
CA PHE A 35 -3.12 -6.49 -7.24
C PHE A 35 -1.72 -6.85 -7.74
N VAL A 36 -0.74 -6.00 -7.47
CA VAL A 36 0.62 -6.15 -8.02
C VAL A 36 1.53 -7.04 -7.17
N GLN A 37 1.02 -7.58 -6.05
CA GLN A 37 1.72 -8.52 -5.16
C GLN A 37 3.06 -8.00 -4.63
N GLY A 38 3.16 -6.70 -4.40
CA GLY A 38 4.36 -6.05 -3.88
C GLY A 38 5.44 -5.78 -4.93
N ALA A 39 5.12 -5.88 -6.22
CA ALA A 39 6.02 -5.37 -7.25
C ALA A 39 6.19 -3.86 -7.08
N ASP A 40 7.44 -3.40 -7.09
CA ASP A 40 7.78 -1.99 -6.91
C ASP A 40 7.66 -1.25 -8.24
N LEU A 41 6.48 -0.70 -8.49
CA LEU A 41 6.13 0.04 -9.70
C LEU A 41 5.01 1.04 -9.43
N THR A 42 4.88 2.01 -10.32
CA THR A 42 3.76 2.93 -10.39
C THR A 42 2.75 2.51 -11.45
N GLY A 43 1.52 3.01 -11.40
CA GLY A 43 0.54 2.70 -12.43
C GLY A 43 -0.90 2.74 -11.93
N THR A 44 -1.81 2.21 -12.74
CA THR A 44 -3.24 2.12 -12.39
C THR A 44 -3.73 0.72 -12.72
N VAL A 45 -4.33 0.03 -11.78
CA VAL A 45 -5.01 -1.24 -12.05
C VAL A 45 -6.46 -0.98 -12.38
N ILE A 46 -6.93 -1.62 -13.45
CA ILE A 46 -8.34 -1.57 -13.88
C ILE A 46 -8.87 -3.00 -13.93
N LYS A 47 -9.99 -3.25 -13.28
CA LYS A 47 -10.68 -4.53 -13.32
C LYS A 47 -12.12 -4.32 -13.73
N LYS A 48 -12.51 -4.81 -14.89
CA LYS A 48 -13.91 -4.91 -15.29
C LYS A 48 -14.50 -6.22 -14.77
N ARG A 49 -15.74 -6.21 -14.35
CA ARG A 49 -16.42 -7.39 -13.85
C ARG A 49 -16.45 -8.50 -14.91
N GLY A 50 -16.00 -9.69 -14.52
CA GLY A 50 -15.92 -10.86 -15.41
C GLY A 50 -14.69 -10.89 -16.32
N GLU A 51 -13.85 -9.84 -16.36
CA GLU A 51 -12.65 -9.79 -17.19
C GLU A 51 -11.37 -9.87 -16.32
N PRO A 52 -10.21 -10.26 -16.87
CA PRO A 52 -8.93 -10.17 -16.17
C PRO A 52 -8.60 -8.73 -15.77
N ALA A 53 -7.89 -8.57 -14.66
CA ALA A 53 -7.38 -7.26 -14.25
C ALA A 53 -6.25 -6.81 -15.18
N MET A 54 -6.25 -5.52 -15.51
CA MET A 54 -5.29 -4.85 -16.39
C MET A 54 -4.43 -3.90 -15.55
N LEU A 55 -3.15 -3.79 -15.90
CA LEU A 55 -2.21 -2.83 -15.33
C LEU A 55 -1.79 -1.82 -16.38
N LEU A 56 -2.18 -0.57 -16.21
CA LEU A 56 -1.64 0.55 -16.95
C LEU A 56 -0.30 0.94 -16.30
N HIS A 57 0.79 0.86 -17.05
CA HIS A 57 2.13 1.08 -16.52
C HIS A 57 2.98 1.96 -17.44
N SER A 58 3.99 2.60 -16.89
CA SER A 58 5.02 3.27 -17.68
C SER A 58 5.82 2.25 -18.49
N PRO A 59 6.16 2.51 -19.76
CA PRO A 59 7.07 1.63 -20.52
C PRO A 59 8.42 1.40 -19.82
N TRP A 60 8.86 2.31 -18.96
CA TRP A 60 10.09 2.18 -18.18
C TRP A 60 10.03 1.13 -17.07
N GLU A 61 8.81 0.71 -16.69
CA GLU A 61 8.54 -0.26 -15.63
C GLU A 61 8.08 -1.62 -16.18
N GLN A 62 8.37 -1.90 -17.46
CA GLN A 62 7.92 -3.11 -18.15
C GLN A 62 8.31 -4.40 -17.41
N ILE A 63 9.55 -4.50 -16.94
CA ILE A 63 10.07 -5.70 -16.25
C ILE A 63 9.31 -5.95 -14.93
N GLN A 64 9.09 -4.89 -14.14
CA GLN A 64 8.33 -4.96 -12.91
C GLN A 64 6.87 -5.31 -13.19
N ALA A 65 6.29 -4.71 -14.22
CA ALA A 65 4.92 -5.00 -14.64
C ALA A 65 4.73 -6.46 -15.05
N GLU A 66 5.65 -7.05 -15.79
CA GLU A 66 5.63 -8.47 -16.22
C GLU A 66 5.58 -9.44 -15.02
N SER A 67 6.24 -9.08 -13.89
CA SER A 67 6.24 -9.90 -12.69
C SER A 67 4.89 -10.01 -12.00
N THR A 68 3.94 -9.10 -12.29
CA THR A 68 2.62 -9.06 -11.66
C THR A 68 1.64 -10.12 -12.17
N GLY A 69 1.86 -10.64 -13.37
CA GLY A 69 0.94 -11.56 -14.04
C GLY A 69 -0.40 -10.93 -14.48
N LEU A 70 -0.52 -9.61 -14.45
CA LEU A 70 -1.68 -8.86 -14.94
C LEU A 70 -1.63 -8.68 -16.46
N VAL A 71 -2.75 -8.31 -17.07
CA VAL A 71 -2.77 -7.87 -18.47
C VAL A 71 -2.11 -6.50 -18.58
N LEU A 72 -1.01 -6.40 -19.32
CA LEU A 72 -0.21 -5.18 -19.36
C LEU A 72 -0.67 -4.24 -20.47
N ILE A 73 -0.80 -2.96 -20.12
CA ILE A 73 -1.14 -1.89 -21.05
C ILE A 73 -0.18 -0.72 -20.83
N PRO A 74 0.80 -0.51 -21.73
CA PRO A 74 1.73 0.60 -21.60
C PRO A 74 1.04 1.93 -21.90
N THR A 75 1.25 2.93 -21.01
CA THR A 75 0.56 4.22 -21.05
C THR A 75 0.97 5.12 -22.21
N ASN A 76 2.13 4.89 -22.85
CA ASN A 76 2.55 5.63 -24.04
C ASN A 76 1.63 5.42 -25.25
N ARG A 77 0.72 4.44 -25.20
CA ARG A 77 -0.36 4.27 -26.18
C ARG A 77 -1.21 5.54 -26.33
N TRP A 78 -1.39 6.29 -25.23
CA TRP A 78 -2.08 7.58 -25.23
C TRP A 78 -1.05 8.69 -25.00
N ASN A 79 -0.57 9.28 -26.05
CA ASN A 79 0.49 10.29 -26.02
C ASN A 79 0.08 11.53 -25.20
N LEU A 80 0.37 11.51 -23.90
CA LEU A 80 0.03 12.60 -22.99
C LEU A 80 0.59 13.97 -23.46
N ARG A 81 1.79 13.97 -24.06
CA ARG A 81 2.40 15.22 -24.57
C ARG A 81 1.57 15.83 -25.71
N GLU A 82 1.05 14.98 -26.59
CA GLU A 82 0.15 15.43 -27.65
C GLU A 82 -1.15 15.97 -27.09
N ILE A 83 -1.75 15.26 -26.13
CA ILE A 83 -2.96 15.71 -25.44
C ILE A 83 -2.72 17.05 -24.73
N MET A 84 -1.56 17.25 -24.09
CA MET A 84 -1.20 18.53 -23.49
C MET A 84 -1.12 19.66 -24.51
N ASN A 85 -0.56 19.40 -25.68
CA ASN A 85 -0.51 20.39 -26.77
C ASN A 85 -1.92 20.71 -27.32
N GLU A 86 -2.80 19.72 -27.44
CA GLU A 86 -4.17 19.89 -27.90
C GLU A 86 -5.03 20.69 -26.92
N THR A 87 -4.88 20.45 -25.63
CA THR A 87 -5.74 21.06 -24.59
C THR A 87 -5.22 22.39 -24.10
N GLY A 88 -3.91 22.63 -24.17
CA GLY A 88 -3.27 23.84 -23.65
C GLY A 88 -3.32 24.03 -22.14
N ASP A 89 -3.89 23.07 -21.40
CA ASP A 89 -4.07 23.09 -19.94
C ASP A 89 -3.78 21.72 -19.34
N ARG A 90 -2.96 21.68 -18.30
CA ARG A 90 -2.51 20.43 -17.67
C ARG A 90 -3.68 19.61 -17.10
N PHE A 91 -4.60 20.26 -16.39
CA PHE A 91 -5.74 19.56 -15.80
C PHE A 91 -6.64 18.96 -16.89
N GLN A 92 -6.97 19.75 -17.92
CA GLN A 92 -7.78 19.27 -19.04
C GLN A 92 -7.07 18.12 -19.78
N ALA A 93 -5.75 18.15 -19.89
CA ALA A 93 -4.99 17.08 -20.51
C ALA A 93 -5.10 15.75 -19.74
N TYR A 94 -5.04 15.80 -18.40
CA TYR A 94 -5.20 14.59 -17.59
C TYR A 94 -6.65 14.05 -17.61
N VAL A 95 -7.65 14.94 -17.61
CA VAL A 95 -9.05 14.54 -17.80
C VAL A 95 -9.26 13.90 -19.17
N GLU A 96 -8.71 14.49 -20.22
CA GLU A 96 -8.81 13.96 -21.58
C GLU A 96 -8.06 12.62 -21.74
N LEU A 97 -6.88 12.49 -21.14
CA LEU A 97 -6.14 11.23 -21.10
C LEU A 97 -7.01 10.13 -20.48
N ARG A 98 -7.61 10.37 -19.30
CA ARG A 98 -8.50 9.40 -18.64
C ARG A 98 -9.72 9.09 -19.50
N ARG A 99 -10.30 10.08 -20.13
CA ARG A 99 -11.43 9.89 -21.06
C ARG A 99 -11.05 8.95 -22.20
N ARG A 100 -9.89 9.17 -22.84
CA ARG A 100 -9.39 8.30 -23.93
C ARG A 100 -9.15 6.89 -23.44
N ILE A 101 -8.47 6.73 -22.29
CA ILE A 101 -8.24 5.42 -21.67
C ILE A 101 -9.56 4.69 -21.43
N PHE A 102 -10.55 5.35 -20.83
CA PHE A 102 -11.83 4.73 -20.50
C PHE A 102 -12.61 4.35 -21.76
N THR A 103 -12.61 5.22 -22.76
CA THR A 103 -13.26 4.95 -24.04
C THR A 103 -12.61 3.75 -24.76
N ASP A 104 -11.29 3.73 -24.86
CA ASP A 104 -10.55 2.67 -25.55
C ASP A 104 -10.65 1.30 -24.86
N LEU A 105 -10.74 1.30 -23.54
CA LEU A 105 -10.86 0.07 -22.75
C LEU A 105 -12.31 -0.33 -22.45
N GLY A 106 -13.28 0.45 -22.94
CA GLY A 106 -14.70 0.20 -22.74
C GLY A 106 -15.09 0.25 -21.26
N ILE A 107 -14.59 1.25 -20.52
CA ILE A 107 -14.90 1.46 -19.09
C ILE A 107 -16.04 2.47 -19.00
N GLY A 108 -17.11 2.05 -18.35
CA GLY A 108 -18.30 2.88 -18.13
C GLY A 108 -19.24 2.19 -17.15
N GLY A 109 -20.47 2.72 -17.00
CA GLY A 109 -21.41 2.25 -16.00
C GLY A 109 -20.98 2.67 -14.59
N ARG A 110 -21.17 1.82 -13.62
CA ARG A 110 -20.86 2.05 -12.21
C ARG A 110 -19.41 1.69 -11.90
N VAL A 111 -18.58 2.69 -11.66
CA VAL A 111 -17.12 2.52 -11.48
C VAL A 111 -16.68 3.00 -10.11
N GLY A 112 -16.07 2.09 -9.34
CA GLY A 112 -15.46 2.39 -8.05
C GLY A 112 -13.98 2.80 -8.21
N PHE A 113 -13.53 3.79 -7.42
CA PHE A 113 -12.16 4.28 -7.42
C PHE A 113 -11.53 4.08 -6.06
N TYR A 114 -10.32 3.51 -6.04
CA TYR A 114 -9.62 3.06 -4.83
C TYR A 114 -8.14 3.42 -4.90
N GLY A 115 -7.45 3.23 -3.79
CA GLY A 115 -6.02 3.50 -3.64
C GLY A 115 -5.73 4.73 -2.79
N THR A 116 -4.48 4.90 -2.42
CA THR A 116 -4.01 6.07 -1.66
C THR A 116 -3.62 7.16 -2.64
N VAL A 117 -4.36 8.28 -2.63
CA VAL A 117 -4.22 9.37 -3.61
C VAL A 117 -4.24 10.73 -2.92
N HIS A 118 -3.72 11.75 -3.61
CA HIS A 118 -3.89 13.13 -3.19
C HIS A 118 -5.34 13.58 -3.40
N ALA A 119 -6.07 13.76 -2.32
CA ALA A 119 -7.54 13.91 -2.33
C ALA A 119 -8.04 15.03 -3.25
N SER A 120 -7.43 16.24 -3.20
CA SER A 120 -7.87 17.38 -4.01
C SER A 120 -7.69 17.15 -5.51
N GLU A 121 -6.53 16.63 -5.91
CA GLU A 121 -6.23 16.37 -7.32
C GLU A 121 -7.12 15.26 -7.87
N HIS A 122 -7.29 14.20 -7.10
CA HIS A 122 -8.11 13.08 -7.52
C HIS A 122 -9.59 13.46 -7.62
N PHE A 123 -10.11 14.22 -6.64
CA PHE A 123 -11.48 14.74 -6.68
C PHE A 123 -11.74 15.62 -7.93
N ALA A 124 -10.80 16.53 -8.24
CA ALA A 124 -10.90 17.36 -9.43
C ALA A 124 -10.90 16.51 -10.71
N LEU A 125 -9.99 15.51 -10.79
CA LEU A 125 -9.90 14.60 -11.93
C LEU A 125 -11.20 13.82 -12.15
N LEU A 126 -11.75 13.21 -11.08
CA LEU A 126 -13.00 12.46 -11.15
C LEU A 126 -14.19 13.33 -11.55
N THR A 127 -14.26 14.55 -11.00
CA THR A 127 -15.31 15.51 -11.37
C THR A 127 -15.24 15.89 -12.86
N GLY A 128 -14.02 16.18 -13.35
CA GLY A 128 -13.81 16.50 -14.77
C GLY A 128 -14.12 15.31 -15.68
N LEU A 129 -13.75 14.10 -15.26
CA LEU A 129 -14.00 12.87 -16.01
C LEU A 129 -15.51 12.58 -16.13
N ALA A 130 -16.26 12.71 -15.05
CA ALA A 130 -17.71 12.52 -15.05
C ALA A 130 -18.43 13.47 -15.99
N GLN A 131 -17.94 14.71 -16.13
CA GLN A 131 -18.48 15.68 -17.10
C GLN A 131 -18.21 15.28 -18.56
N LYS A 132 -17.11 14.59 -18.83
CA LYS A 132 -16.69 14.17 -20.17
C LYS A 132 -17.25 12.81 -20.60
N LEU A 133 -17.71 12.00 -19.65
CA LEU A 133 -18.24 10.65 -19.87
C LEU A 133 -19.64 10.50 -19.23
N PRO A 134 -20.71 10.92 -19.90
CA PRO A 134 -22.07 10.89 -19.34
C PRO A 134 -22.57 9.49 -18.93
N GLY A 135 -21.96 8.45 -19.49
CA GLY A 135 -22.26 7.04 -19.12
C GLY A 135 -21.46 6.52 -17.94
N LEU A 136 -20.64 7.35 -17.29
CA LEU A 136 -19.84 7.00 -16.12
C LEU A 136 -20.56 7.44 -14.84
N GLU A 137 -20.93 6.48 -13.99
CA GLU A 137 -21.38 6.74 -12.63
C GLU A 137 -20.23 6.41 -11.66
N ILE A 138 -19.68 7.43 -10.99
CA ILE A 138 -18.64 7.25 -9.99
C ILE A 138 -19.28 6.74 -8.70
N VAL A 139 -18.87 5.53 -8.27
CA VAL A 139 -19.35 4.91 -7.04
C VAL A 139 -18.35 5.18 -5.91
N ALA A 140 -18.83 5.74 -4.81
CA ALA A 140 -18.08 5.91 -3.58
C ALA A 140 -18.54 4.90 -2.52
N GLU A 141 -17.60 4.22 -1.88
CA GLU A 141 -17.83 3.34 -0.76
C GLU A 141 -17.15 3.91 0.48
N PHE A 142 -17.91 4.11 1.56
CA PHE A 142 -17.37 4.74 2.77
C PHE A 142 -16.83 3.71 3.78
N ASP A 143 -17.52 2.59 3.92
CA ASP A 143 -17.17 1.53 4.88
C ASP A 143 -17.20 0.17 4.21
N LYS A 144 -16.26 -0.71 4.61
CA LYS A 144 -16.17 -2.09 4.09
C LYS A 144 -16.15 -2.13 2.56
N ASP A 145 -15.32 -1.25 1.96
CA ASP A 145 -15.16 -1.19 0.52
C ASP A 145 -14.77 -2.55 -0.08
N ILE A 146 -14.94 -2.68 -1.40
CA ILE A 146 -14.75 -3.95 -2.12
C ILE A 146 -13.33 -4.51 -1.97
N ILE A 147 -12.31 -3.65 -1.96
CA ILE A 147 -10.90 -4.09 -1.85
C ILE A 147 -10.64 -4.58 -0.42
N SER A 148 -11.09 -3.85 0.59
CA SER A 148 -11.00 -4.26 1.99
C SER A 148 -11.67 -5.61 2.22
N GLN A 149 -12.86 -5.84 1.63
CA GLN A 149 -13.56 -7.12 1.75
C GLN A 149 -12.83 -8.25 1.01
N ALA A 150 -12.31 -8.00 -0.18
CA ALA A 150 -11.55 -9.00 -0.94
C ALA A 150 -10.25 -9.39 -0.21
N ARG A 151 -9.66 -8.48 0.56
CA ARG A 151 -8.45 -8.70 1.36
C ARG A 151 -8.69 -9.49 2.66
N LEU A 152 -9.92 -9.70 3.09
CA LEU A 152 -10.21 -10.52 4.28
C LEU A 152 -9.80 -11.99 4.08
N THR A 153 -9.97 -12.53 2.88
CA THR A 153 -9.49 -13.86 2.51
C THR A 153 -8.11 -13.79 1.87
N LYS A 154 -7.31 -14.86 2.03
CA LYS A 154 -5.95 -14.94 1.52
C LYS A 154 -5.79 -16.18 0.64
N GLU A 155 -5.12 -16.01 -0.48
CA GLU A 155 -4.69 -17.13 -1.31
C GLU A 155 -3.52 -17.89 -0.64
N PRO A 156 -3.29 -19.17 -1.00
CA PRO A 156 -2.22 -19.97 -0.39
C PRO A 156 -0.84 -19.32 -0.43
N GLU A 157 -0.53 -18.62 -1.52
CA GLU A 157 0.73 -17.89 -1.72
C GLU A 157 0.87 -16.71 -0.75
N GLU A 158 -0.23 -15.96 -0.52
CA GLU A 158 -0.27 -14.88 0.45
C GLU A 158 -0.06 -15.40 1.88
N ILE A 159 -0.70 -16.55 2.21
CA ILE A 159 -0.51 -17.22 3.51
C ILE A 159 0.96 -17.63 3.69
N ALA A 160 1.60 -18.16 2.65
CA ALA A 160 3.01 -18.55 2.70
C ALA A 160 3.92 -17.34 2.96
N ILE A 161 3.66 -16.21 2.32
CA ILE A 161 4.39 -14.95 2.55
C ILE A 161 4.17 -14.47 3.98
N MET A 162 2.92 -14.39 4.45
CA MET A 162 2.59 -13.95 5.81
C MET A 162 3.27 -14.84 6.87
N ARG A 163 3.30 -16.16 6.66
CA ARG A 163 3.97 -17.09 7.57
C ARG A 163 5.48 -16.84 7.62
N ARG A 164 6.11 -16.64 6.48
CA ARG A 164 7.55 -16.31 6.41
C ARG A 164 7.87 -14.99 7.10
N VAL A 165 7.09 -13.94 6.85
CA VAL A 165 7.24 -12.64 7.51
C VAL A 165 7.02 -12.78 9.02
N GLY A 166 5.98 -13.51 9.44
CA GLY A 166 5.72 -13.78 10.86
C GLY A 166 6.88 -14.49 11.56
N GLN A 167 7.47 -15.51 10.94
CA GLN A 167 8.65 -16.20 11.48
C GLN A 167 9.85 -15.26 11.66
N LYS A 168 10.13 -14.40 10.68
CA LYS A 168 11.19 -13.39 10.76
C LYS A 168 10.92 -12.38 11.87
N THR A 169 9.67 -11.89 11.97
CA THR A 169 9.26 -10.98 13.04
C THR A 169 9.44 -11.61 14.42
N CYS A 170 9.05 -12.87 14.59
CA CYS A 170 9.28 -13.60 15.85
C CYS A 170 10.78 -13.70 16.20
N ALA A 171 11.65 -13.92 15.20
CA ALA A 171 13.10 -13.96 15.42
C ALA A 171 13.64 -12.59 15.89
N VAL A 172 13.15 -11.48 15.31
CA VAL A 172 13.51 -10.12 15.77
C VAL A 172 13.05 -9.87 17.20
N VAL A 173 11.81 -10.27 17.55
CA VAL A 173 11.30 -10.15 18.93
C VAL A 173 12.15 -10.98 19.88
N GLN A 174 12.52 -12.20 19.50
CA GLN A 174 13.39 -13.05 20.33
C GLN A 174 14.76 -12.40 20.59
N ALA A 175 15.38 -11.80 19.57
CA ALA A 175 16.65 -11.08 19.72
C ALA A 175 16.54 -9.92 20.73
N VAL A 176 15.40 -9.22 20.75
CA VAL A 176 15.12 -8.18 21.77
C VAL A 176 14.97 -8.78 23.17
N VAL A 177 14.25 -9.88 23.28
CA VAL A 177 14.11 -10.59 24.59
C VAL A 177 15.48 -11.04 25.10
N ASP A 178 16.30 -11.66 24.25
CA ASP A 178 17.64 -12.12 24.59
C ASP A 178 18.55 -10.95 25.02
N PHE A 179 18.45 -9.82 24.33
CA PHE A 179 19.19 -8.60 24.68
C PHE A 179 18.80 -8.07 26.07
N ILE A 180 17.51 -7.97 26.36
CA ILE A 180 17.01 -7.53 27.67
C ILE A 180 17.45 -8.51 28.75
N GLN A 181 17.35 -9.81 28.52
CA GLN A 181 17.76 -10.86 29.46
C GLN A 181 19.28 -10.90 29.70
N SER A 182 20.08 -10.41 28.77
CA SER A 182 21.54 -10.31 28.95
C SER A 182 21.95 -9.19 29.90
N GLY A 183 21.03 -8.26 30.19
CA GLY A 183 21.23 -7.20 31.17
C GLY A 183 21.19 -7.70 32.61
N ARG A 184 21.78 -6.92 33.52
CA ARG A 184 21.79 -7.16 34.96
C ARG A 184 21.00 -6.05 35.67
N ALA A 185 20.20 -6.42 36.66
CA ALA A 185 19.53 -5.44 37.53
C ALA A 185 20.56 -4.74 38.41
N ASP A 186 20.51 -3.43 38.49
CA ASP A 186 21.26 -2.58 39.39
C ASP A 186 20.27 -1.57 40.03
N GLY A 187 19.81 -1.90 41.23
CA GLY A 187 18.65 -1.26 41.83
C GLY A 187 17.39 -1.50 41.02
N ASP A 188 16.75 -0.43 40.59
CA ASP A 188 15.55 -0.45 39.71
C ASP A 188 15.86 -0.26 38.20
N THR A 189 17.15 -0.34 37.84
CA THR A 189 17.60 -0.08 36.46
C THR A 189 18.29 -1.33 35.86
N LEU A 190 18.00 -1.58 34.60
CA LEU A 190 18.70 -2.61 33.84
C LEU A 190 20.00 -2.04 33.26
N VAL A 191 21.14 -2.70 33.52
CA VAL A 191 22.46 -2.30 33.04
C VAL A 191 23.11 -3.39 32.18
N ASP A 192 23.98 -2.98 31.28
CA ASP A 192 24.79 -3.87 30.46
C ASP A 192 25.99 -4.47 31.23
N ALA A 193 26.84 -5.26 30.54
CA ALA A 193 28.02 -5.88 31.12
C ALA A 193 29.07 -4.85 31.63
N SER A 194 29.07 -3.61 31.11
CA SER A 194 29.94 -2.53 31.57
C SER A 194 29.38 -1.77 32.80
N GLY A 195 28.12 -2.01 33.17
CA GLY A 195 27.39 -1.27 34.17
C GLY A 195 26.67 -0.03 33.64
N ALA A 196 26.66 0.19 32.34
CA ALA A 196 25.94 1.30 31.77
C ALA A 196 24.43 0.97 31.62
N PRO A 197 23.52 1.96 31.87
CA PRO A 197 22.07 1.73 31.72
C PRO A 197 21.68 1.33 30.30
N ILE A 198 20.90 0.27 30.18
CA ILE A 198 20.21 -0.08 28.92
C ILE A 198 18.98 0.81 28.81
N THR A 199 18.84 1.52 27.69
CA THR A 199 17.74 2.44 27.45
C THR A 199 16.74 1.91 26.44
N ILE A 200 15.53 2.51 26.38
CA ILE A 200 14.54 2.27 25.33
C ILE A 200 15.16 2.49 23.94
N GLY A 201 16.02 3.51 23.78
CA GLY A 201 16.74 3.78 22.55
C GLY A 201 17.64 2.65 22.10
N HIS A 202 18.37 1.99 23.04
CA HIS A 202 19.18 0.82 22.71
C HIS A 202 18.34 -0.32 22.15
N VAL A 203 17.16 -0.59 22.74
CA VAL A 203 16.23 -1.61 22.23
C VAL A 203 15.72 -1.27 20.84
N LYS A 204 15.31 -0.01 20.62
CA LYS A 204 14.84 0.44 19.29
C LYS A 204 15.93 0.37 18.22
N GLN A 205 17.18 0.69 18.56
CA GLN A 205 18.31 0.54 17.64
C GLN A 205 18.54 -0.94 17.28
N LEU A 206 18.48 -1.83 18.27
CA LEU A 206 18.55 -3.28 18.05
C LEU A 206 17.42 -3.73 17.12
N LEU A 207 16.17 -3.35 17.38
CA LEU A 207 15.02 -3.67 16.55
C LEU A 207 15.25 -3.28 15.07
N ARG A 208 15.63 -2.02 14.83
CA ARG A 208 15.90 -1.52 13.47
C ARG A 208 16.98 -2.34 12.76
N ARG A 209 18.05 -2.69 13.48
CA ARG A 209 19.15 -3.49 12.94
C ARG A 209 18.69 -4.92 12.60
N GLU A 210 17.97 -5.56 13.50
CA GLU A 210 17.50 -6.94 13.32
C GLU A 210 16.44 -7.03 12.21
N LEU A 211 15.51 -6.05 12.11
CA LEU A 211 14.57 -5.95 11.01
C LEU A 211 15.30 -5.85 9.67
N ALA A 212 16.27 -4.94 9.55
CA ALA A 212 17.07 -4.79 8.34
C ALA A 212 17.86 -6.05 7.98
N ALA A 213 18.45 -6.74 8.99
CA ALA A 213 19.18 -7.99 8.80
C ALA A 213 18.28 -9.12 8.28
N GLN A 214 16.98 -9.11 8.65
CA GLN A 214 15.98 -10.06 8.15
C GLN A 214 15.37 -9.63 6.79
N GLY A 215 15.74 -8.48 6.25
CA GLY A 215 15.12 -7.90 5.06
C GLY A 215 13.64 -7.54 5.29
N LEU A 216 13.33 -7.04 6.48
CA LEU A 216 12.02 -6.51 6.86
C LEU A 216 12.09 -4.99 6.95
N GLU A 217 10.97 -4.35 6.65
CA GLU A 217 10.76 -2.91 6.82
C GLU A 217 9.73 -2.65 7.92
N ASP A 218 9.87 -1.50 8.57
CA ASP A 218 8.94 -1.01 9.59
C ASP A 218 8.57 0.45 9.28
N PRO A 219 7.75 0.70 8.27
CA PRO A 219 7.43 2.05 7.80
C PRO A 219 6.64 2.88 8.80
N GLN A 220 5.98 2.24 9.76
CA GLN A 220 5.18 2.93 10.79
C GLN A 220 5.93 3.12 12.10
N GLY A 221 7.10 2.50 12.24
CA GLY A 221 7.88 2.48 13.46
C GLY A 221 7.32 1.54 14.54
N THR A 222 8.22 1.00 15.33
CA THR A 222 7.86 0.10 16.44
C THR A 222 7.66 0.89 17.74
N ILE A 223 6.55 0.61 18.42
CA ILE A 223 6.32 1.05 19.80
C ILE A 223 7.10 0.12 20.73
N PHE A 224 8.00 0.71 21.52
CA PHE A 224 8.63 0.04 22.67
C PHE A 224 8.66 1.02 23.83
N ALA A 225 7.86 0.79 24.84
CA ALA A 225 7.62 1.70 25.94
C ALA A 225 7.49 0.94 27.27
N GLN A 226 7.71 1.62 28.37
CA GLN A 226 7.56 1.08 29.73
C GLN A 226 6.77 2.02 30.63
N GLY A 227 6.35 1.50 31.80
CA GLY A 227 5.67 2.27 32.82
C GLY A 227 4.39 2.92 32.29
N ARG A 228 4.21 4.23 32.56
CA ARG A 228 3.02 4.97 32.14
C ARG A 228 2.82 4.95 30.61
N ASP A 229 3.90 5.09 29.84
CA ASP A 229 3.83 5.17 28.40
C ASP A 229 3.33 3.87 27.76
N ALA A 230 3.63 2.73 28.40
CA ALA A 230 3.12 1.43 27.93
C ALA A 230 1.58 1.31 28.01
N GLY A 231 0.93 2.15 28.81
CA GLY A 231 -0.53 2.21 28.91
C GLY A 231 -1.18 3.28 28.02
N LEU A 232 -0.39 4.05 27.26
CA LEU A 232 -0.88 5.11 26.40
C LEU A 232 -0.82 4.68 24.93
N PRO A 233 -1.95 4.66 24.20
CA PRO A 233 -1.94 4.41 22.76
C PRO A 233 -1.01 5.41 22.06
N HIS A 234 -0.18 4.92 21.16
CA HIS A 234 0.76 5.71 20.37
C HIS A 234 1.93 6.38 21.12
N ALA A 235 2.07 6.18 22.44
CA ALA A 235 3.30 6.57 23.13
C ALA A 235 4.44 5.63 22.72
N THR A 236 5.46 6.17 22.07
CA THR A 236 6.56 5.35 21.54
C THR A 236 7.65 5.04 22.57
N GLY A 237 7.58 5.67 23.75
CA GLY A 237 8.61 5.62 24.80
C GLY A 237 9.74 6.64 24.58
N ASP A 238 10.25 7.17 25.67
CA ASP A 238 11.42 8.06 25.69
C ASP A 238 12.70 7.26 25.43
N GLU A 239 13.37 7.51 24.31
CA GLU A 239 14.58 6.78 23.92
C GLU A 239 15.75 6.96 24.92
N GLY A 240 15.78 8.04 25.68
CA GLY A 240 16.76 8.29 26.74
C GLY A 240 16.47 7.59 28.07
N ALA A 241 15.23 7.12 28.26
CA ALA A 241 14.83 6.50 29.52
C ALA A 241 15.49 5.12 29.72
N PRO A 242 16.12 4.87 30.90
CA PRO A 242 16.65 3.57 31.25
C PRO A 242 15.54 2.56 31.45
N LEU A 243 15.77 1.30 31.10
CA LEU A 243 14.87 0.20 31.40
C LEU A 243 14.85 -0.10 32.90
N LYS A 244 13.64 -0.38 33.38
CA LYS A 244 13.38 -0.69 34.79
C LYS A 244 12.75 -2.07 34.95
#